data_c3b9f41d5523c79cf3e5a86b1496d79d
#
_entry.id   c3b9f41d5523c79cf3e5a86b1496d79d
#
_cell.length_a   1.000
_cell.length_b   1.000
_cell.length_c   1.000
_cell.angle_alpha   90.00
_cell.angle_beta   90.00
_cell.angle_gamma   90.00
#
_symmetry.space_group_name_H-M   'P 1'
#
loop_
_entity.id
_entity.type
_entity.pdbx_description
1 polymer ?
#
loop_
_entity_poly.entity_id
_entity_poly.type
_entity_poly.pdbx_seq_one_letter_code
_entity_poly.pdbx_strand_id
1 'polypeptide(L)'
;MYRNIIVLEGNDHRCLTFGKRSNRQSCINLKSTKSLVFDYTQRIFDALAYIPKLERVLIIGIGGGSLPMAIRETYPDTQIDAVELDQEVVNVAIRYFQFQPDEKLAVFAEDGRVFIRKKRHLNIKYDAIILDAFDKDYIPEHMTSMEFVAQVKNTLTDNGILLANTFKTTNFAKHEESTYQAVFGDIYESLIPNGNRIIIAGQRAAGVAENLPASQKITQSKAAVMTDKYSPANALLAR
;
A
#
# COMPACT_ATOMS: atom_id res chain seq x y z
N MET A 1 -2.06 -10.66 16.41
CA MET A 1 -2.77 -11.89 16.03
C MET A 1 -4.06 -11.47 15.35
N TYR A 2 -4.09 -11.57 14.01
CA TYR A 2 -5.30 -11.28 13.27
C TYR A 2 -6.35 -12.36 13.53
N ARG A 3 -7.60 -11.97 13.33
CA ARG A 3 -8.78 -12.82 13.51
C ARG A 3 -8.77 -13.96 12.52
N ASN A 4 -9.76 -14.85 12.62
CA ASN A 4 -9.96 -15.95 11.70
C ASN A 4 -9.79 -15.49 10.25
N ILE A 5 -8.77 -15.99 9.58
CA ILE A 5 -8.55 -15.80 8.16
C ILE A 5 -9.45 -16.82 7.45
N ILE A 6 -10.31 -16.33 6.56
CA ILE A 6 -11.23 -17.17 5.80
C ILE A 6 -10.83 -17.08 4.34
N VAL A 7 -10.64 -18.23 3.71
CA VAL A 7 -10.42 -18.35 2.27
C VAL A 7 -11.74 -18.74 1.61
N LEU A 8 -12.17 -17.93 0.66
CA LEU A 8 -13.38 -18.14 -0.13
C LEU A 8 -12.99 -18.43 -1.57
N GLU A 9 -13.52 -19.48 -2.14
CA GLU A 9 -13.30 -19.85 -3.53
C GLU A 9 -14.60 -19.78 -4.34
N GLY A 10 -14.53 -19.12 -5.47
CA GLY A 10 -15.54 -19.10 -6.51
C GLY A 10 -14.99 -19.70 -7.80
N ASN A 11 -15.75 -19.61 -8.89
CA ASN A 11 -15.37 -20.24 -10.17
C ASN A 11 -14.04 -19.72 -10.74
N ASP A 12 -13.79 -18.41 -10.63
CA ASP A 12 -12.64 -17.74 -11.26
C ASP A 12 -11.74 -17.00 -10.27
N HIS A 13 -12.15 -16.86 -9.00
CA HIS A 13 -11.44 -16.08 -8.00
C HIS A 13 -11.35 -16.81 -6.68
N ARG A 14 -10.23 -16.64 -6.01
CA ARG A 14 -10.05 -17.01 -4.60
C ARG A 14 -9.79 -15.76 -3.80
N CYS A 15 -10.54 -15.56 -2.71
CA CYS A 15 -10.47 -14.36 -1.89
C CYS A 15 -10.15 -14.67 -0.43
N LEU A 16 -9.39 -13.79 0.18
CA LEU A 16 -9.09 -13.75 1.61
C LEU A 16 -9.98 -12.72 2.28
N THR A 17 -10.50 -13.04 3.47
CA THR A 17 -11.28 -12.13 4.29
C THR A 17 -10.98 -12.35 5.78
N PHE A 18 -11.12 -11.27 6.58
CA PHE A 18 -10.95 -11.32 8.02
C PHE A 18 -12.29 -11.31 8.74
N GLY A 19 -12.63 -12.42 9.39
CA GLY A 19 -13.78 -12.56 10.29
C GLY A 19 -15.17 -12.59 9.64
N LYS A 20 -15.44 -11.82 8.58
CA LYS A 20 -16.74 -11.78 7.87
C LYS A 20 -16.58 -12.11 6.40
N ARG A 21 -17.42 -13.01 5.87
CA ARG A 21 -17.38 -13.44 4.47
C ARG A 21 -17.65 -12.34 3.44
N SER A 22 -18.31 -11.26 3.83
CA SER A 22 -18.67 -10.15 2.95
C SER A 22 -17.56 -9.16 2.67
N ASN A 23 -16.52 -9.12 3.51
CA ASN A 23 -15.47 -8.09 3.44
C ASN A 23 -14.18 -8.68 2.84
N ARG A 24 -14.11 -8.76 1.52
CA ARG A 24 -12.96 -9.30 0.79
C ARG A 24 -11.77 -8.35 0.93
N GLN A 25 -10.65 -8.84 1.49
CA GLN A 25 -9.43 -8.07 1.70
C GLN A 25 -8.44 -8.24 0.54
N SER A 26 -8.36 -9.42 -0.02
CA SER A 26 -7.50 -9.72 -1.16
C SER A 26 -8.11 -10.82 -2.01
N CYS A 27 -7.96 -10.73 -3.32
CA CYS A 27 -8.43 -11.76 -4.25
C CYS A 27 -7.37 -12.01 -5.33
N ILE A 28 -7.28 -13.26 -5.77
CA ILE A 28 -6.54 -13.64 -6.99
C ILE A 28 -7.50 -14.15 -8.05
N ASN A 29 -7.14 -13.93 -9.31
CA ASN A 29 -7.73 -14.62 -10.42
C ASN A 29 -7.06 -15.99 -10.59
N LEU A 30 -7.83 -17.07 -10.54
CA LEU A 30 -7.30 -18.44 -10.61
C LEU A 30 -6.77 -18.82 -12.00
N LYS A 31 -7.15 -18.05 -13.04
CA LYS A 31 -6.73 -18.27 -14.43
C LYS A 31 -5.47 -17.48 -14.80
N SER A 32 -5.18 -16.39 -14.07
CA SER A 32 -4.04 -15.54 -14.39
C SER A 32 -3.61 -14.71 -13.18
N THR A 33 -2.40 -14.91 -12.71
CA THR A 33 -1.79 -14.13 -11.60
C THR A 33 -1.54 -12.67 -11.96
N LYS A 34 -1.42 -12.34 -13.26
CA LYS A 34 -1.32 -10.96 -13.76
C LYS A 34 -2.63 -10.19 -13.69
N SER A 35 -3.76 -10.90 -13.65
CA SER A 35 -5.07 -10.27 -13.64
C SER A 35 -5.45 -9.88 -12.22
N LEU A 36 -5.20 -8.62 -11.86
CA LEU A 36 -5.57 -8.06 -10.57
C LEU A 36 -7.09 -7.89 -10.48
N VAL A 37 -7.68 -8.38 -9.39
CA VAL A 37 -9.14 -8.44 -9.21
C VAL A 37 -9.71 -7.12 -8.72
N PHE A 38 -8.94 -6.37 -7.92
CA PHE A 38 -9.41 -5.10 -7.36
C PHE A 38 -8.90 -3.91 -8.17
N ASP A 39 -9.78 -2.97 -8.46
CA ASP A 39 -9.46 -1.77 -9.24
C ASP A 39 -8.32 -0.95 -8.60
N TYR A 40 -8.24 -0.92 -7.27
CA TYR A 40 -7.16 -0.19 -6.60
C TYR A 40 -5.79 -0.85 -6.81
N THR A 41 -5.72 -2.18 -6.78
CA THR A 41 -4.47 -2.90 -7.06
C THR A 41 -4.04 -2.70 -8.51
N GLN A 42 -5.00 -2.69 -9.43
CA GLN A 42 -4.75 -2.39 -10.82
C GLN A 42 -4.23 -0.96 -10.99
N ARG A 43 -4.84 0.02 -10.32
CA ARG A 43 -4.41 1.43 -10.36
C ARG A 43 -2.98 1.61 -9.83
N ILE A 44 -2.63 0.92 -8.73
CA ILE A 44 -1.25 0.91 -8.21
C ILE A 44 -0.30 0.30 -9.24
N PHE A 45 -0.69 -0.82 -9.82
CA PHE A 45 0.13 -1.50 -10.84
C PHE A 45 0.34 -0.63 -12.08
N ASP A 46 -0.72 0.01 -12.59
CA ASP A 46 -0.64 0.91 -13.74
C ASP A 46 0.31 2.09 -13.48
N ALA A 47 0.33 2.61 -12.24
CA ALA A 47 1.23 3.69 -11.84
C ALA A 47 2.72 3.32 -12.00
N LEU A 48 3.08 2.06 -11.79
CA LEU A 48 4.47 1.60 -11.90
C LEU A 48 5.00 1.68 -13.35
N ALA A 49 4.13 1.59 -14.34
CA ALA A 49 4.52 1.71 -15.76
C ALA A 49 5.08 3.09 -16.12
N TYR A 50 4.80 4.10 -15.31
CA TYR A 50 5.30 5.47 -15.51
C TYR A 50 6.59 5.77 -14.71
N ILE A 51 7.20 4.75 -14.11
CA ILE A 51 8.50 4.84 -13.46
C ILE A 51 9.56 4.33 -14.46
N PRO A 52 10.44 5.20 -14.98
CA PRO A 52 11.34 4.85 -16.08
C PRO A 52 12.31 3.69 -15.77
N LYS A 53 12.67 3.55 -14.49
CA LYS A 53 13.58 2.51 -14.02
C LYS A 53 13.05 2.00 -12.68
N LEU A 54 12.48 0.81 -12.70
CA LEU A 54 11.90 0.15 -11.54
C LEU A 54 12.84 -0.96 -11.07
N GLU A 55 13.87 -0.61 -10.31
CA GLU A 55 14.86 -1.58 -9.82
C GLU A 55 14.46 -2.22 -8.50
N ARG A 56 13.81 -1.41 -7.62
CA ARG A 56 13.44 -1.88 -6.30
C ARG A 56 12.09 -1.34 -5.84
N VAL A 57 11.21 -2.26 -5.44
CA VAL A 57 9.85 -1.97 -4.94
C VAL A 57 9.71 -2.49 -3.51
N LEU A 58 9.12 -1.68 -2.64
CA LEU A 58 8.65 -2.10 -1.31
C LEU A 58 7.13 -2.12 -1.30
N ILE A 59 6.55 -3.22 -0.82
CA ILE A 59 5.10 -3.36 -0.63
C ILE A 59 4.86 -3.65 0.85
N ILE A 60 4.06 -2.83 1.51
CA ILE A 60 3.64 -3.02 2.90
C ILE A 60 2.16 -3.36 2.93
N GLY A 61 1.86 -4.59 3.37
CA GLY A 61 0.57 -5.25 3.23
C GLY A 61 0.51 -6.06 1.94
N ILE A 62 0.47 -7.39 2.06
CA ILE A 62 0.45 -8.26 0.88
C ILE A 62 -0.90 -8.96 0.67
N GLY A 63 -1.68 -9.16 1.73
CA GLY A 63 -2.90 -9.97 1.66
C GLY A 63 -2.64 -11.34 1.04
N GLY A 64 -3.31 -11.66 -0.07
CA GLY A 64 -3.08 -12.89 -0.82
C GLY A 64 -1.88 -12.86 -1.77
N GLY A 65 -1.10 -11.78 -1.83
CA GLY A 65 0.10 -11.68 -2.65
C GLY A 65 -0.14 -11.39 -4.13
N SER A 66 -1.36 -10.98 -4.53
CA SER A 66 -1.70 -10.74 -5.95
C SER A 66 -0.85 -9.62 -6.58
N LEU A 67 -0.70 -8.50 -5.87
CA LEU A 67 0.06 -7.37 -6.38
C LEU A 67 1.58 -7.67 -6.51
N PRO A 68 2.28 -8.19 -5.49
CA PRO A 68 3.70 -8.55 -5.66
C PRO A 68 3.94 -9.61 -6.74
N MET A 69 3.03 -10.59 -6.93
CA MET A 69 3.14 -11.57 -8.01
C MET A 69 2.98 -10.93 -9.39
N ALA A 70 2.00 -10.05 -9.57
CA ALA A 70 1.81 -9.34 -10.84
C ALA A 70 3.03 -8.47 -11.19
N ILE A 71 3.62 -7.79 -10.21
CA ILE A 71 4.85 -7.01 -10.39
C ILE A 71 6.01 -7.94 -10.74
N ARG A 72 6.21 -9.03 -10.00
CA ARG A 72 7.28 -10.00 -10.24
C ARG A 72 7.25 -10.59 -11.65
N GLU A 73 6.06 -10.91 -12.14
CA GLU A 73 5.85 -11.49 -13.45
C GLU A 73 6.05 -10.49 -14.61
N THR A 74 5.73 -9.21 -14.37
CA THR A 74 5.81 -8.17 -15.39
C THR A 74 7.18 -7.50 -15.42
N TYR A 75 7.81 -7.36 -14.27
CA TYR A 75 9.13 -6.73 -14.09
C TYR A 75 10.15 -7.74 -13.52
N PRO A 76 10.62 -8.69 -14.31
CA PRO A 76 11.41 -9.83 -13.82
C PRO A 76 12.76 -9.45 -13.20
N ASP A 77 13.31 -8.29 -13.54
CA ASP A 77 14.58 -7.81 -12.99
C ASP A 77 14.42 -6.97 -11.70
N THR A 78 13.19 -6.57 -11.38
CA THR A 78 12.89 -5.76 -10.19
C THR A 78 13.05 -6.58 -8.90
N GLN A 79 13.78 -6.02 -7.94
CA GLN A 79 13.84 -6.54 -6.58
C GLN A 79 12.60 -6.09 -5.80
N ILE A 80 11.86 -7.02 -5.24
CA ILE A 80 10.62 -6.77 -4.49
C ILE A 80 10.80 -7.21 -3.05
N ASP A 81 10.66 -6.26 -2.12
CA ASP A 81 10.52 -6.56 -0.70
C ASP A 81 9.03 -6.44 -0.33
N ALA A 82 8.41 -7.56 0.05
CA ALA A 82 7.01 -7.65 0.45
C ALA A 82 6.91 -7.86 1.96
N VAL A 83 6.23 -6.96 2.66
CA VAL A 83 6.14 -6.94 4.13
C VAL A 83 4.71 -7.15 4.56
N GLU A 84 4.48 -8.10 5.45
CA GLU A 84 3.18 -8.39 6.05
C GLU A 84 3.34 -8.51 7.56
N LEU A 85 2.43 -7.91 8.31
CA LEU A 85 2.51 -7.93 9.76
C LEU A 85 2.26 -9.33 10.34
N ASP A 86 1.34 -10.09 9.76
CA ASP A 86 0.90 -11.37 10.28
C ASP A 86 1.47 -12.54 9.47
N GLN A 87 2.34 -13.33 10.10
CA GLN A 87 2.92 -14.55 9.50
C GLN A 87 1.84 -15.52 8.98
N GLU A 88 0.66 -15.57 9.62
CA GLU A 88 -0.42 -16.44 9.16
C GLU A 88 -1.02 -15.97 7.83
N VAL A 89 -1.05 -14.66 7.57
CA VAL A 89 -1.46 -14.13 6.25
C VAL A 89 -0.45 -14.57 5.19
N VAL A 90 0.85 -14.50 5.48
CA VAL A 90 1.91 -15.01 4.58
C VAL A 90 1.74 -16.50 4.31
N ASN A 91 1.52 -17.30 5.37
CA ASN A 91 1.31 -18.74 5.24
C ASN A 91 0.08 -19.06 4.37
N VAL A 92 -1.01 -18.33 4.55
CA VAL A 92 -2.23 -18.47 3.76
C VAL A 92 -2.01 -18.04 2.30
N ALA A 93 -1.26 -16.95 2.06
CA ALA A 93 -0.91 -16.49 0.72
C ALA A 93 -0.12 -17.58 -0.05
N ILE A 94 0.90 -18.14 0.58
CA ILE A 94 1.71 -19.22 -0.01
C ILE A 94 0.85 -20.47 -0.26
N ARG A 95 0.04 -20.87 0.71
CA ARG A 95 -0.69 -22.14 0.67
C ARG A 95 -1.89 -22.12 -0.29
N TYR A 96 -2.58 -20.97 -0.37
CA TYR A 96 -3.87 -20.91 -1.05
C TYR A 96 -3.93 -19.91 -2.22
N PHE A 97 -3.01 -18.95 -2.29
CA PHE A 97 -3.07 -17.86 -3.27
C PHE A 97 -1.96 -17.92 -4.32
N GLN A 98 -1.27 -19.04 -4.43
CA GLN A 98 -0.17 -19.23 -5.38
C GLN A 98 0.98 -18.21 -5.20
N PHE A 99 1.05 -17.56 -4.04
CA PHE A 99 2.13 -16.63 -3.73
C PHE A 99 3.45 -17.41 -3.58
N GLN A 100 4.41 -17.11 -4.43
CA GLN A 100 5.70 -17.81 -4.48
C GLN A 100 6.84 -16.80 -4.38
N PRO A 101 7.40 -16.58 -3.17
CA PRO A 101 8.65 -15.84 -3.02
C PRO A 101 9.80 -16.52 -3.77
N ASP A 102 10.72 -15.72 -4.30
CA ASP A 102 11.92 -16.16 -4.99
C ASP A 102 13.11 -15.23 -4.70
N GLU A 103 14.21 -15.36 -5.44
CA GLU A 103 15.42 -14.55 -5.25
C GLU A 103 15.19 -13.04 -5.48
N LYS A 104 14.14 -12.67 -6.24
CA LYS A 104 13.76 -11.27 -6.56
C LYS A 104 12.54 -10.81 -5.80
N LEU A 105 11.75 -11.71 -5.23
CA LEU A 105 10.57 -11.43 -4.41
C LEU A 105 10.77 -11.99 -3.01
N ALA A 106 11.30 -11.18 -2.10
CA ALA A 106 11.47 -11.55 -0.70
C ALA A 106 10.23 -11.16 0.11
N VAL A 107 9.80 -12.03 1.04
CA VAL A 107 8.71 -11.76 1.97
C VAL A 107 9.20 -11.70 3.40
N PHE A 108 8.69 -10.73 4.18
CA PHE A 108 9.07 -10.48 5.56
C PHE A 108 7.82 -10.38 6.43
N ALA A 109 7.75 -11.22 7.47
CA ALA A 109 6.68 -11.16 8.46
C ALA A 109 7.10 -10.23 9.60
N GLU A 110 6.86 -8.93 9.44
CA GLU A 110 7.17 -7.92 10.46
C GLU A 110 6.36 -6.63 10.25
N ASP A 111 6.40 -5.76 11.25
CA ASP A 111 5.78 -4.44 11.17
C ASP A 111 6.45 -3.56 10.10
N GLY A 112 5.63 -2.94 9.23
CA GLY A 112 6.11 -2.15 8.09
C GLY A 112 6.95 -0.94 8.50
N ARG A 113 6.63 -0.28 9.62
CA ARG A 113 7.40 0.86 10.13
C ARG A 113 8.76 0.42 10.67
N VAL A 114 8.81 -0.75 11.33
CA VAL A 114 10.07 -1.36 11.79
C VAL A 114 10.93 -1.71 10.58
N PHE A 115 10.34 -2.30 9.55
CA PHE A 115 11.04 -2.65 8.32
C PHE A 115 11.65 -1.43 7.62
N ILE A 116 10.86 -0.36 7.39
CA ILE A 116 11.36 0.90 6.80
C ILE A 116 12.52 1.47 7.61
N ARG A 117 12.44 1.46 8.94
CA ARG A 117 13.53 1.94 9.80
C ARG A 117 14.82 1.14 9.61
N LYS A 118 14.73 -0.20 9.51
CA LYS A 118 15.86 -1.08 9.22
C LYS A 118 16.49 -0.77 7.86
N LYS A 119 15.66 -0.65 6.81
CA LYS A 119 16.14 -0.36 5.45
C LYS A 119 16.80 1.02 5.35
N ARG A 120 16.27 2.00 6.05
CA ARG A 120 16.90 3.33 6.16
C ARG A 120 18.29 3.27 6.81
N HIS A 121 18.46 2.52 7.89
CA HIS A 121 19.78 2.33 8.53
C HIS A 121 20.79 1.64 7.61
N LEU A 122 20.30 0.79 6.71
CA LEU A 122 21.13 0.11 5.70
C LEU A 122 21.34 0.95 4.43
N ASN A 123 20.84 2.19 4.36
CA ASN A 123 20.85 3.04 3.18
C ASN A 123 20.20 2.39 1.93
N ILE A 124 19.26 1.48 2.14
CA ILE A 124 18.50 0.87 1.05
C ILE A 124 17.38 1.81 0.63
N LYS A 125 17.29 2.08 -0.68
CA LYS A 125 16.31 2.96 -1.29
C LYS A 125 15.41 2.20 -2.26
N TYR A 126 14.19 2.72 -2.47
CA TYR A 126 13.18 2.14 -3.34
C TYR A 126 12.72 3.15 -4.39
N ASP A 127 12.47 2.67 -5.60
CA ASP A 127 11.91 3.47 -6.69
C ASP A 127 10.40 3.63 -6.53
N ALA A 128 9.76 2.61 -5.94
CA ALA A 128 8.37 2.69 -5.51
C ALA A 128 8.20 2.10 -4.10
N ILE A 129 7.41 2.79 -3.27
CA ILE A 129 6.91 2.25 -2.00
C ILE A 129 5.39 2.23 -2.10
N ILE A 130 4.80 1.06 -1.87
CA ILE A 130 3.35 0.83 -1.87
C ILE A 130 2.91 0.60 -0.43
N LEU A 131 1.99 1.42 0.06
CA LEU A 131 1.35 1.27 1.36
C LEU A 131 -0.08 0.75 1.15
N ASP A 132 -0.29 -0.53 1.45
CA ASP A 132 -1.58 -1.23 1.37
C ASP A 132 -1.88 -2.00 2.67
N ALA A 133 -1.47 -1.42 3.80
CA ALA A 133 -1.59 -2.03 5.11
C ALA A 133 -2.90 -1.60 5.79
N PHE A 134 -3.89 -2.46 5.71
CA PHE A 134 -5.16 -2.29 6.42
C PHE A 134 -5.27 -3.31 7.54
N ASP A 135 -5.69 -2.83 8.70
CA ASP A 135 -6.21 -3.71 9.73
C ASP A 135 -7.73 -3.92 9.55
N LYS A 136 -8.39 -4.35 10.61
CA LYS A 136 -9.85 -4.59 10.60
C LYS A 136 -10.68 -3.35 10.24
N ASP A 137 -10.24 -2.20 10.68
CA ASP A 137 -11.07 -0.99 10.67
C ASP A 137 -10.50 0.07 9.71
N TYR A 138 -9.18 0.22 9.65
CA TYR A 138 -8.50 1.19 8.76
C TYR A 138 -6.98 0.94 8.73
N ILE A 139 -6.20 1.95 8.31
CA ILE A 139 -4.74 1.93 8.37
C ILE A 139 -4.30 2.11 9.84
N PRO A 140 -3.37 1.30 10.36
CA PRO A 140 -2.87 1.46 11.72
C PRO A 140 -2.31 2.86 11.98
N GLU A 141 -2.70 3.50 13.08
CA GLU A 141 -2.36 4.90 13.40
C GLU A 141 -0.86 5.20 13.31
N HIS A 142 -0.01 4.28 13.79
CA HIS A 142 1.45 4.45 13.74
C HIS A 142 2.03 4.47 12.32
N MET A 143 1.22 4.09 11.31
CA MET A 143 1.57 4.13 9.88
C MET A 143 0.94 5.33 9.14
N THR A 144 0.25 6.21 9.84
CA THR A 144 -0.34 7.43 9.27
C THR A 144 0.29 8.72 9.80
N SER A 145 1.23 8.63 10.76
CA SER A 145 1.88 9.79 11.36
C SER A 145 2.90 10.46 10.41
N MET A 146 3.10 11.76 10.60
CA MET A 146 4.10 12.54 9.85
C MET A 146 5.50 11.93 9.99
N GLU A 147 5.84 11.45 11.17
CA GLU A 147 7.13 10.81 11.45
C GLU A 147 7.32 9.53 10.63
N PHE A 148 6.27 8.72 10.48
CA PHE A 148 6.32 7.54 9.62
C PHE A 148 6.40 7.93 8.14
N VAL A 149 5.56 8.84 7.67
CA VAL A 149 5.54 9.31 6.28
C VAL A 149 6.89 9.94 5.90
N ALA A 150 7.56 10.66 6.83
CA ALA A 150 8.92 11.17 6.63
C ALA A 150 9.97 10.04 6.52
N GLN A 151 9.82 8.94 7.30
CA GLN A 151 10.68 7.77 7.15
C GLN A 151 10.49 7.10 5.78
N VAL A 152 9.25 7.00 5.30
CA VAL A 152 8.94 6.51 3.95
C VAL A 152 9.62 7.38 2.88
N LYS A 153 9.45 8.70 2.94
CA LYS A 153 10.11 9.65 2.01
C LYS A 153 11.62 9.46 2.01
N ASN A 154 12.23 9.35 3.18
CA ASN A 154 13.68 9.17 3.34
C ASN A 154 14.17 7.79 2.87
N THR A 155 13.28 6.86 2.54
CA THR A 155 13.60 5.52 2.03
C THR A 155 13.33 5.41 0.52
N LEU A 156 12.74 6.44 -0.09
CA LEU A 156 12.64 6.56 -1.55
C LEU A 156 13.98 6.99 -2.18
N THR A 157 14.21 6.59 -3.43
CA THR A 157 15.22 7.21 -4.30
C THR A 157 14.83 8.65 -4.60
N ASP A 158 15.76 9.46 -5.13
CA ASP A 158 15.49 10.87 -5.47
C ASP A 158 14.33 11.02 -6.46
N ASN A 159 14.15 10.04 -7.35
CA ASN A 159 13.03 9.97 -8.31
C ASN A 159 11.93 9.00 -7.88
N GLY A 160 11.97 8.55 -6.63
CA GLY A 160 11.05 7.54 -6.12
C GLY A 160 9.64 8.08 -5.91
N ILE A 161 8.69 7.15 -5.87
CA ILE A 161 7.26 7.43 -5.71
C ILE A 161 6.66 6.63 -4.55
N LEU A 162 5.78 7.28 -3.82
CA LEU A 162 4.88 6.64 -2.87
C LEU A 162 3.50 6.47 -3.48
N LEU A 163 2.95 5.27 -3.38
CA LEU A 163 1.57 4.92 -3.74
C LEU A 163 0.88 4.39 -2.48
N ALA A 164 -0.04 5.15 -1.92
CA ALA A 164 -0.74 4.74 -0.70
C ALA A 164 -2.23 4.51 -0.96
N ASN A 165 -2.69 3.29 -0.74
CA ASN A 165 -4.12 2.97 -0.76
C ASN A 165 -4.78 3.52 0.49
N THR A 166 -5.79 4.35 0.32
CA THR A 166 -6.58 4.98 1.39
C THR A 166 -8.05 5.04 0.98
N PHE A 167 -8.92 5.55 1.87
CA PHE A 167 -10.32 5.80 1.55
C PHE A 167 -10.62 7.30 1.51
N LYS A 168 -11.33 7.76 0.47
CA LYS A 168 -11.71 9.16 0.31
C LYS A 168 -12.75 9.64 1.33
N THR A 169 -13.60 8.74 1.77
CA THR A 169 -14.82 9.08 2.55
C THR A 169 -14.67 8.88 4.05
N THR A 170 -13.45 8.68 4.56
CA THR A 170 -13.22 8.54 6.00
C THR A 170 -13.12 9.90 6.69
N ASN A 171 -13.42 9.94 7.99
CA ASN A 171 -13.20 11.12 8.83
C ASN A 171 -11.72 11.52 8.89
N PHE A 172 -10.80 10.60 8.57
CA PHE A 172 -9.36 10.80 8.60
C PHE A 172 -8.79 11.33 7.27
N ALA A 173 -9.55 11.25 6.18
CA ALA A 173 -9.06 11.55 4.83
C ALA A 173 -8.37 12.93 4.72
N LYS A 174 -8.93 13.96 5.36
CA LYS A 174 -8.34 15.32 5.36
C LYS A 174 -7.09 15.43 6.23
N HIS A 175 -7.00 14.68 7.30
CA HIS A 175 -5.81 14.60 8.15
C HIS A 175 -4.67 13.87 7.44
N GLU A 176 -4.98 12.81 6.70
CA GLU A 176 -4.02 12.13 5.83
C GLU A 176 -3.48 13.08 4.75
N GLU A 177 -4.36 13.80 4.05
CA GLU A 177 -3.96 14.80 3.05
C GLU A 177 -2.98 15.81 3.66
N SER A 178 -3.31 16.39 4.81
CA SER A 178 -2.43 17.34 5.52
C SER A 178 -1.09 16.70 5.89
N THR A 179 -1.11 15.44 6.35
CA THR A 179 0.10 14.73 6.79
C THR A 179 1.02 14.43 5.61
N TYR A 180 0.48 13.92 4.51
CA TYR A 180 1.27 13.68 3.30
C TYR A 180 1.78 14.99 2.70
N GLN A 181 0.97 16.06 2.68
CA GLN A 181 1.39 17.38 2.20
C GLN A 181 2.49 17.99 3.06
N ALA A 182 2.44 17.86 4.38
CA ALA A 182 3.48 18.35 5.28
C ALA A 182 4.86 17.74 4.99
N VAL A 183 4.89 16.49 4.52
CA VAL A 183 6.14 15.77 4.22
C VAL A 183 6.57 15.92 2.77
N PHE A 184 5.67 15.76 1.82
CA PHE A 184 5.99 15.69 0.39
C PHE A 184 5.80 17.02 -0.36
N GLY A 185 5.04 17.96 0.19
CA GLY A 185 4.58 19.15 -0.51
C GLY A 185 3.38 18.82 -1.40
N ASP A 186 3.55 18.93 -2.70
CA ASP A 186 2.50 18.59 -3.65
C ASP A 186 2.25 17.08 -3.67
N ILE A 187 0.98 16.71 -3.55
CA ILE A 187 0.50 15.34 -3.64
C ILE A 187 -0.70 15.25 -4.59
N TYR A 188 -0.91 14.09 -5.12
CA TYR A 188 -1.99 13.79 -6.06
C TYR A 188 -2.81 12.63 -5.54
N GLU A 189 -4.02 12.48 -6.05
CA GLU A 189 -4.86 11.32 -5.80
C GLU A 189 -5.42 10.77 -7.11
N SER A 190 -5.59 9.46 -7.19
CA SER A 190 -6.37 8.80 -8.23
C SER A 190 -7.55 8.10 -7.57
N LEU A 191 -8.77 8.51 -7.95
CA LEU A 191 -10.01 8.03 -7.35
C LEU A 191 -10.44 6.68 -7.95
N ILE A 192 -10.91 5.80 -7.09
CA ILE A 192 -11.43 4.48 -7.45
C ILE A 192 -12.95 4.47 -7.21
N PRO A 193 -13.77 3.91 -8.12
CA PRO A 193 -15.24 3.99 -8.04
C PRO A 193 -15.85 3.48 -6.73
N ASN A 194 -15.22 2.50 -6.07
CA ASN A 194 -15.71 1.87 -4.83
C ASN A 194 -15.23 2.55 -3.54
N GLY A 195 -14.75 3.80 -3.62
CA GLY A 195 -14.42 4.63 -2.46
C GLY A 195 -12.96 4.61 -2.04
N ASN A 196 -12.14 3.69 -2.58
CA ASN A 196 -10.69 3.76 -2.43
C ASN A 196 -10.14 4.97 -3.21
N ARG A 197 -8.97 5.42 -2.80
CA ARG A 197 -8.12 6.33 -3.57
C ARG A 197 -6.67 5.93 -3.41
N ILE A 198 -5.88 6.21 -4.42
CA ILE A 198 -4.42 6.09 -4.34
C ILE A 198 -3.85 7.48 -4.17
N ILE A 199 -3.22 7.74 -3.02
CA ILE A 199 -2.39 8.94 -2.83
C ILE A 199 -1.06 8.69 -3.54
N ILE A 200 -0.65 9.67 -4.35
CA ILE A 200 0.55 9.63 -5.17
C ILE A 200 1.45 10.78 -4.70
N ALA A 201 2.63 10.45 -4.18
CA ALA A 201 3.54 11.44 -3.63
C ALA A 201 5.00 11.11 -4.00
N GLY A 202 5.85 12.13 -4.05
CA GLY A 202 7.25 12.00 -4.45
C GLY A 202 7.58 12.86 -5.67
N GLN A 203 8.85 12.86 -6.09
CA GLN A 203 9.34 13.75 -7.13
C GLN A 203 8.65 13.58 -8.49
N ARG A 204 8.22 12.36 -8.80
CA ARG A 204 7.53 12.04 -10.06
C ARG A 204 6.00 11.97 -9.95
N ALA A 205 5.44 12.33 -8.82
CA ALA A 205 4.01 12.18 -8.55
C ALA A 205 3.12 12.88 -9.59
N ALA A 206 3.48 14.10 -10.04
CA ALA A 206 2.75 14.83 -11.06
C ALA A 206 2.67 14.04 -12.38
N GLY A 207 3.82 13.63 -12.92
CA GLY A 207 3.88 12.92 -14.20
C GLY A 207 3.20 11.56 -14.15
N VAL A 208 3.21 10.86 -13.02
CA VAL A 208 2.44 9.61 -12.84
C VAL A 208 0.95 9.90 -12.80
N ALA A 209 0.52 10.91 -12.02
CA ALA A 209 -0.89 11.26 -11.88
C ALA A 209 -1.54 11.70 -13.20
N GLU A 210 -0.82 12.46 -14.05
CA GLU A 210 -1.30 12.89 -15.36
C GLU A 210 -1.70 11.74 -16.29
N ASN A 211 -1.12 10.57 -16.08
CA ASN A 211 -1.35 9.38 -16.90
C ASN A 211 -2.35 8.38 -16.27
N LEU A 212 -2.83 8.64 -15.06
CA LEU A 212 -3.78 7.76 -14.39
C LEU A 212 -5.22 8.30 -14.47
N PRO A 213 -6.21 7.45 -14.69
CA PRO A 213 -7.63 7.85 -14.70
C PRO A 213 -8.06 8.47 -13.38
N ALA A 214 -9.00 9.43 -13.46
CA ALA A 214 -9.60 10.11 -12.31
C ALA A 214 -8.57 10.68 -11.32
N SER A 215 -7.44 11.15 -11.84
CA SER A 215 -6.36 11.73 -11.04
C SER A 215 -6.47 13.25 -10.98
N GLN A 216 -6.10 13.80 -9.83
CA GLN A 216 -6.06 15.24 -9.61
C GLN A 216 -5.04 15.60 -8.53
N LYS A 217 -4.53 16.84 -8.59
CA LYS A 217 -3.75 17.41 -7.50
C LYS A 217 -4.66 17.65 -6.29
N ILE A 218 -4.22 17.24 -5.10
CA ILE A 218 -4.95 17.52 -3.86
C ILE A 218 -4.69 18.98 -3.49
N THR A 219 -5.78 19.77 -3.36
CA THR A 219 -5.69 21.15 -2.83
C THR A 219 -5.21 21.13 -1.38
N GLN A 220 -4.54 22.19 -0.94
CA GLN A 220 -3.99 22.25 0.40
C GLN A 220 -5.07 22.01 1.46
N SER A 221 -4.87 20.97 2.25
CA SER A 221 -5.75 20.64 3.37
C SER A 221 -5.44 21.54 4.58
N LYS A 222 -6.47 21.95 5.31
CA LYS A 222 -6.36 22.72 6.56
C LYS A 222 -6.55 21.87 7.82
N ALA A 223 -6.71 20.56 7.66
CA ALA A 223 -6.85 19.66 8.79
C ALA A 223 -5.53 19.54 9.57
N ALA A 224 -5.61 19.16 10.83
CA ALA A 224 -4.42 18.94 11.64
C ALA A 224 -3.59 17.76 11.09
N VAL A 225 -2.27 17.91 11.11
CA VAL A 225 -1.30 16.87 10.75
C VAL A 225 -1.32 15.78 11.83
N MET A 226 -1.36 14.53 11.43
CA MET A 226 -1.22 13.38 12.34
C MET A 226 0.25 13.21 12.71
N THR A 227 0.52 12.99 14.00
CA THR A 227 1.86 12.75 14.53
C THR A 227 1.84 11.54 15.45
N ASP A 228 3.00 11.03 15.86
CA ASP A 228 3.09 9.95 16.85
C ASP A 228 2.44 10.32 18.21
N LYS A 229 2.24 11.60 18.48
CA LYS A 229 1.59 12.12 19.69
C LYS A 229 0.14 12.52 19.49
N TYR A 230 -0.30 12.71 18.26
CA TYR A 230 -1.65 13.16 17.92
C TYR A 230 -2.24 12.29 16.82
N SER A 231 -3.35 11.66 17.15
CA SER A 231 -4.23 10.99 16.20
C SER A 231 -5.66 11.50 16.39
N PRO A 232 -6.42 11.78 15.31
CA PRO A 232 -7.82 12.13 15.41
C PRO A 232 -8.67 11.06 16.10
N ALA A 233 -8.30 9.78 16.01
CA ALA A 233 -8.98 8.70 16.71
C ALA A 233 -8.83 8.83 18.22
N ASN A 234 -7.64 9.16 18.73
CA ASN A 234 -7.42 9.40 20.14
C ASN A 234 -8.18 10.64 20.67
N ALA A 235 -8.36 11.66 19.82
CA ALA A 235 -9.13 12.85 20.18
C ALA A 235 -10.65 12.59 20.28
N LEU A 236 -11.17 11.58 19.59
CA LEU A 236 -12.58 11.16 19.68
C LEU A 236 -12.86 10.29 20.91
N LEU A 237 -11.87 9.58 21.43
CA LEU A 237 -11.97 8.75 22.64
C LEU A 237 -11.81 9.58 23.94
N ALA A 238 -11.30 10.81 23.84
CA ALA A 238 -11.11 11.73 24.95
C ALA A 238 -12.31 12.66 25.22
N ARG A 239 -13.42 12.48 24.54
CA ARG A 239 -14.72 13.15 24.74
C ARG A 239 -15.76 12.14 25.20
#